data_fea85e313409819782adf06c841067cd
#
_entry.id   fea85e313409819782adf06c841067cd
#
_cell.length_a   1.000
_cell.length_b   1.000
_cell.length_c   1.000
_cell.angle_alpha   90.00
_cell.angle_beta   90.00
_cell.angle_gamma   90.00
#
_symmetry.space_group_name_H-M   'P 1'
#
loop_
_entity.id
_entity.type
_entity.pdbx_description
1 polymer ?
#
loop_
_entity_poly.entity_id
_entity_poly.type
_entity_poly.pdbx_seq_one_letter_code
_entity_poly.pdbx_strand_id
1 'polypeptide(L)'
;MNPEIYALSLIDWQLFATLTFKSERLTSAVRIKMFFALMRRQADNFGVHFKQTIWCVRAERGEATGRPHLHALIAGFPEHAQTTATCFSFMRIWEGLNGGMARVSLYSPSLDGVGYVLKGGEAEYARAGGDYYETKKFGGNCDVMLSESVFRVIEGRRSIGVRRRQGQRKAE
;
A
#
# COMPACT_ATOMS: atom_id res chain seq x y z
N MET A 1 13.96 0.22 -15.15
CA MET A 1 13.05 -0.10 -14.03
C MET A 1 12.91 1.15 -13.17
N ASN A 2 11.67 1.57 -12.87
CA ASN A 2 11.41 2.71 -12.00
C ASN A 2 12.06 2.46 -10.62
N PRO A 3 12.87 3.41 -10.07
CA PRO A 3 13.55 3.24 -8.79
C PRO A 3 12.61 2.94 -7.61
N GLU A 4 11.37 3.46 -7.66
CA GLU A 4 10.36 3.22 -6.62
C GLU A 4 9.82 1.79 -6.70
N ILE A 5 9.52 1.30 -7.90
CA ILE A 5 9.11 -0.09 -8.12
C ILE A 5 10.21 -1.02 -7.61
N TYR A 6 11.47 -0.74 -7.95
CA TYR A 6 12.59 -1.52 -7.46
C TYR A 6 12.70 -1.50 -5.93
N ALA A 7 12.61 -0.32 -5.31
CA ALA A 7 12.68 -0.21 -3.85
C ALA A 7 11.57 -0.99 -3.14
N LEU A 8 10.34 -0.92 -3.66
CA LEU A 8 9.20 -1.66 -3.11
C LEU A 8 9.26 -3.16 -3.40
N SER A 9 9.87 -3.60 -4.50
CA SER A 9 10.07 -5.02 -4.79
C SER A 9 11.06 -5.71 -3.85
N LEU A 10 11.83 -4.94 -3.06
CA LEU A 10 12.73 -5.47 -2.04
C LEU A 10 12.08 -5.66 -0.67
N ILE A 11 10.83 -5.27 -0.51
CA ILE A 11 10.05 -5.51 0.70
C ILE A 11 9.43 -6.91 0.60
N ASP A 12 9.56 -7.69 1.67
CA ASP A 12 8.92 -9.00 1.79
C ASP A 12 7.42 -8.83 2.05
N TRP A 13 6.68 -8.52 0.97
CA TRP A 13 5.24 -8.38 1.02
C TRP A 13 4.59 -9.72 1.40
N GLN A 14 3.64 -9.67 2.32
CA GLN A 14 2.96 -10.86 2.83
C GLN A 14 1.59 -11.08 2.18
N LEU A 15 0.85 -9.98 1.92
CA LEU A 15 -0.51 -10.05 1.40
C LEU A 15 -0.73 -9.04 0.27
N PHE A 16 -1.62 -9.41 -0.64
CA PHE A 16 -2.21 -8.51 -1.63
C PHE A 16 -3.72 -8.46 -1.39
N ALA A 17 -4.29 -7.26 -1.32
CA ALA A 17 -5.70 -7.06 -1.07
C ALA A 17 -6.37 -6.18 -2.14
N THR A 18 -7.57 -6.57 -2.55
CA THR A 18 -8.51 -5.72 -3.29
C THR A 18 -9.75 -5.54 -2.44
N LEU A 19 -10.06 -4.28 -2.09
CA LEU A 19 -11.12 -3.92 -1.17
C LEU A 19 -12.10 -2.99 -1.86
N THR A 20 -13.36 -3.39 -1.98
CA THR A 20 -14.43 -2.55 -2.52
C THR A 20 -15.26 -1.93 -1.41
N PHE A 21 -16.17 -1.04 -1.76
CA PHE A 21 -17.05 -0.35 -0.80
C PHE A 21 -18.51 -0.65 -1.14
N LYS A 22 -19.35 -0.82 -0.12
CA LYS A 22 -20.81 -0.98 -0.30
C LYS A 22 -21.46 0.29 -0.84
N SER A 23 -20.95 1.46 -0.41
CA SER A 23 -21.46 2.75 -0.87
C SER A 23 -20.43 3.49 -1.72
N GLU A 24 -20.84 3.93 -2.89
CA GLU A 24 -20.04 4.78 -3.78
C GLU A 24 -19.95 6.23 -3.30
N ARG A 25 -20.85 6.64 -2.39
CA ARG A 25 -20.94 8.01 -1.85
C ARG A 25 -19.91 8.31 -0.76
N LEU A 26 -19.14 7.31 -0.31
CA LEU A 26 -18.10 7.53 0.69
C LEU A 26 -17.03 8.47 0.14
N THR A 27 -16.63 9.46 0.94
CA THR A 27 -15.49 10.32 0.60
C THR A 27 -14.17 9.54 0.66
N SER A 28 -13.13 10.02 -0.02
CA SER A 28 -11.79 9.42 0.05
C SER A 28 -11.28 9.33 1.48
N ALA A 29 -11.52 10.37 2.29
CA ALA A 29 -11.14 10.39 3.71
C ALA A 29 -11.81 9.26 4.52
N VAL A 30 -13.09 8.98 4.26
CA VAL A 30 -13.80 7.88 4.94
C VAL A 30 -13.25 6.53 4.49
N ARG A 31 -13.01 6.35 3.20
CA ARG A 31 -12.44 5.10 2.64
C ARG A 31 -11.10 4.75 3.26
N ILE A 32 -10.23 5.74 3.40
CA ILE A 32 -8.92 5.57 4.03
C ILE A 32 -9.03 5.28 5.53
N LYS A 33 -9.92 5.94 6.25
CA LYS A 33 -10.19 5.61 7.66
C LYS A 33 -10.66 4.16 7.83
N MET A 34 -11.45 3.63 6.90
CA MET A 34 -11.86 2.22 6.90
C MET A 34 -10.66 1.29 6.70
N PHE A 35 -9.75 1.61 5.79
CA PHE A 35 -8.51 0.87 5.60
C PHE A 35 -7.65 0.89 6.87
N PHE A 36 -7.49 2.03 7.51
CA PHE A 36 -6.74 2.12 8.76
C PHE A 36 -7.41 1.35 9.90
N ALA A 37 -8.74 1.34 9.97
CA ALA A 37 -9.46 0.53 10.94
C ALA A 37 -9.25 -0.97 10.72
N LEU A 38 -9.22 -1.43 9.46
CA LEU A 38 -8.87 -2.80 9.09
C LEU A 38 -7.45 -3.14 9.58
N MET A 39 -6.48 -2.29 9.24
CA MET A 39 -5.07 -2.51 9.58
C MET A 39 -4.84 -2.52 11.09
N ARG A 40 -5.47 -1.61 11.85
CA ARG A 40 -5.39 -1.58 13.32
C ARG A 40 -5.95 -2.85 13.94
N ARG A 41 -7.14 -3.29 13.53
CA ARG A 41 -7.75 -4.52 14.05
C ARG A 41 -6.89 -5.75 13.79
N GLN A 42 -6.26 -5.83 12.61
CA GLN A 42 -5.34 -6.93 12.32
C GLN A 42 -4.04 -6.81 13.10
N ALA A 43 -3.50 -5.61 13.26
CA ALA A 43 -2.33 -5.37 14.09
C ALA A 43 -2.59 -5.82 15.54
N ASP A 44 -3.73 -5.45 16.10
CA ASP A 44 -4.16 -5.86 17.44
C ASP A 44 -4.30 -7.39 17.54
N ASN A 45 -4.88 -8.06 16.55
CA ASN A 45 -5.02 -9.53 16.52
C ASN A 45 -3.68 -10.26 16.57
N PHE A 46 -2.61 -9.65 16.03
CA PHE A 46 -1.27 -10.24 16.03
C PHE A 46 -0.32 -9.62 17.05
N GLY A 47 -0.80 -8.75 17.92
CA GLY A 47 0.03 -8.07 18.93
C GLY A 47 1.09 -7.15 18.34
N VAL A 48 0.84 -6.61 17.13
CA VAL A 48 1.75 -5.68 16.42
C VAL A 48 1.21 -4.27 16.56
N HIS A 49 2.09 -3.31 16.84
CA HIS A 49 1.68 -1.92 16.84
C HIS A 49 1.38 -1.45 15.40
N PHE A 50 0.28 -0.73 15.17
CA PHE A 50 -0.14 -0.27 13.84
C PHE A 50 0.98 0.43 13.06
N LYS A 51 1.80 1.26 13.72
CA LYS A 51 2.92 1.98 13.08
C LYS A 51 4.06 1.07 12.60
N GLN A 52 4.09 -0.19 13.06
CA GLN A 52 5.06 -1.19 12.60
C GLN A 52 4.58 -1.94 11.37
N THR A 53 3.28 -1.86 11.05
CA THR A 53 2.77 -2.45 9.82
C THR A 53 3.32 -1.70 8.59
N ILE A 54 3.57 -2.45 7.54
CA ILE A 54 4.13 -1.97 6.28
C ILE A 54 3.03 -2.11 5.23
N TRP A 55 2.67 -1.02 4.58
CA TRP A 55 1.64 -1.06 3.55
C TRP A 55 1.83 0.01 2.49
N CYS A 56 1.43 -0.34 1.28
CA CYS A 56 1.29 0.55 0.15
C CYS A 56 -0.11 0.34 -0.41
N VAL A 57 -0.93 1.38 -0.50
CA VAL A 57 -2.30 1.28 -0.96
C VAL A 57 -2.57 2.28 -2.08
N ARG A 58 -3.23 1.80 -3.13
CA ARG A 58 -3.73 2.57 -4.25
C ARG A 58 -5.24 2.66 -4.18
N ALA A 59 -5.77 3.88 -4.23
CA ALA A 59 -7.18 4.13 -4.43
C ALA A 59 -7.44 4.39 -5.92
N GLU A 60 -8.36 3.66 -6.52
CA GLU A 60 -8.75 3.87 -7.91
C GLU A 60 -10.25 3.67 -8.13
N ARG A 61 -10.72 4.08 -9.32
CA ARG A 61 -12.06 3.77 -9.80
C ARG A 61 -11.96 2.73 -10.92
N GLY A 62 -12.77 1.69 -10.84
CA GLY A 62 -12.81 0.66 -11.87
C GLY A 62 -13.20 1.26 -13.23
N GLU A 63 -12.44 0.97 -14.27
CA GLU A 63 -12.66 1.50 -15.62
C GLU A 63 -14.07 1.17 -16.15
N ALA A 64 -14.54 -0.06 -15.94
CA ALA A 64 -15.84 -0.53 -16.43
C ALA A 64 -17.02 -0.07 -15.57
N THR A 65 -16.85 0.06 -14.25
CA THR A 65 -17.97 0.29 -13.32
C THR A 65 -17.94 1.65 -12.65
N GLY A 66 -16.83 2.38 -12.73
CA GLY A 66 -16.59 3.62 -11.98
C GLY A 66 -16.54 3.43 -10.45
N ARG A 67 -16.67 2.19 -9.95
CA ARG A 67 -16.73 1.92 -8.52
C ARG A 67 -15.38 2.12 -7.85
N PRO A 68 -15.34 2.86 -6.74
CA PRO A 68 -14.11 3.04 -5.99
C PRO A 68 -13.68 1.74 -5.31
N HIS A 69 -12.38 1.46 -5.36
CA HIS A 69 -11.77 0.32 -4.67
C HIS A 69 -10.32 0.65 -4.27
N LEU A 70 -9.78 -0.15 -3.39
CA LEU A 70 -8.39 -0.07 -2.95
C LEU A 70 -7.65 -1.33 -3.37
N HIS A 71 -6.41 -1.18 -3.84
CA HIS A 71 -5.44 -2.25 -3.96
C HIS A 71 -4.34 -2.01 -2.93
N ALA A 72 -4.03 -3.00 -2.12
CA ALA A 72 -3.04 -2.86 -1.06
C ALA A 72 -2.01 -3.98 -1.07
N LEU A 73 -0.75 -3.61 -0.91
CA LEU A 73 0.34 -4.48 -0.51
C LEU A 73 0.53 -4.32 0.99
N ILE A 74 0.63 -5.43 1.71
CA ILE A 74 0.63 -5.45 3.17
C ILE A 74 1.74 -6.38 3.67
N ALA A 75 2.50 -5.91 4.67
CA ALA A 75 3.53 -6.65 5.37
C ALA A 75 3.71 -6.12 6.81
N GLY A 76 4.74 -6.60 7.51
CA GLY A 76 5.05 -6.18 8.87
C GLY A 76 4.30 -6.95 9.94
N PHE A 77 3.68 -8.07 9.57
CA PHE A 77 3.10 -9.05 10.51
C PHE A 77 4.09 -10.17 10.83
N PRO A 78 3.94 -10.87 11.96
CA PRO A 78 4.77 -12.05 12.25
C PRO A 78 4.67 -13.11 11.15
N GLU A 79 5.70 -13.90 10.95
CA GLU A 79 5.75 -14.93 9.91
C GLU A 79 4.56 -15.89 9.98
N HIS A 80 4.15 -16.29 11.18
CA HIS A 80 2.98 -17.16 11.38
C HIS A 80 1.65 -16.54 10.96
N ALA A 81 1.61 -15.23 10.70
CA ALA A 81 0.44 -14.54 10.13
C ALA A 81 0.30 -14.73 8.61
N GLN A 82 1.33 -15.27 7.94
CA GLN A 82 1.32 -15.47 6.49
C GLN A 82 0.55 -16.74 6.11
N THR A 83 -0.74 -16.74 6.33
CA THR A 83 -1.63 -17.89 6.11
C THR A 83 -2.93 -17.52 5.40
N THR A 84 -3.56 -18.52 4.79
CA THR A 84 -4.90 -18.36 4.19
C THR A 84 -5.95 -17.95 5.24
N ALA A 85 -5.81 -18.43 6.48
CA ALA A 85 -6.70 -18.05 7.58
C ALA A 85 -6.63 -16.55 7.87
N THR A 86 -5.43 -15.97 7.81
CA THR A 86 -5.23 -14.52 7.92
C THR A 86 -5.91 -13.78 6.77
N CYS A 87 -5.81 -14.25 5.54
CA CYS A 87 -6.52 -13.67 4.40
C CYS A 87 -8.04 -13.60 4.67
N PHE A 88 -8.64 -14.68 5.13
CA PHE A 88 -10.07 -14.70 5.52
C PHE A 88 -10.38 -13.79 6.70
N SER A 89 -9.47 -13.64 7.66
CA SER A 89 -9.63 -12.69 8.76
C SER A 89 -9.71 -11.25 8.26
N PHE A 90 -8.82 -10.85 7.35
CA PHE A 90 -8.88 -9.54 6.69
C PHE A 90 -10.22 -9.31 5.99
N MET A 91 -10.70 -10.28 5.23
CA MET A 91 -11.99 -10.19 4.51
C MET A 91 -13.16 -10.00 5.48
N ARG A 92 -13.23 -10.80 6.56
CA ARG A 92 -14.29 -10.70 7.58
C ARG A 92 -14.26 -9.36 8.32
N ILE A 93 -13.08 -8.86 8.66
CA ILE A 93 -12.97 -7.54 9.31
C ILE A 93 -13.44 -6.45 8.36
N TRP A 94 -13.07 -6.51 7.08
CA TRP A 94 -13.53 -5.54 6.08
C TRP A 94 -15.04 -5.53 5.95
N GLU A 95 -15.66 -6.69 5.88
CA GLU A 95 -17.11 -6.84 5.86
C GLU A 95 -17.76 -6.26 7.14
N GLY A 96 -17.21 -6.56 8.31
CA GLY A 96 -17.65 -6.03 9.61
C GLY A 96 -17.48 -4.51 9.76
N LEU A 97 -16.60 -3.88 8.98
CA LEU A 97 -16.46 -2.44 8.86
C LEU A 97 -17.45 -1.81 7.87
N ASN A 98 -18.44 -2.57 7.43
CA ASN A 98 -19.37 -2.18 6.38
C ASN A 98 -18.68 -1.93 5.01
N GLY A 99 -17.55 -2.57 4.79
CA GLY A 99 -16.90 -2.65 3.49
C GLY A 99 -17.73 -3.44 2.48
N GLY A 100 -17.36 -3.35 1.21
CA GLY A 100 -17.93 -4.19 0.17
C GLY A 100 -17.25 -5.55 0.10
N MET A 101 -17.08 -6.06 -1.12
CA MET A 101 -16.30 -7.27 -1.35
C MET A 101 -14.83 -7.03 -1.00
N ALA A 102 -14.22 -7.99 -0.33
CA ALA A 102 -12.78 -8.06 -0.13
C ALA A 102 -12.22 -9.32 -0.76
N ARG A 103 -11.12 -9.18 -1.47
CA ARG A 103 -10.31 -10.28 -1.97
C ARG A 103 -8.90 -10.11 -1.43
N VAL A 104 -8.48 -10.99 -0.55
CA VAL A 104 -7.15 -10.98 0.07
C VAL A 104 -6.47 -12.31 -0.23
N SER A 105 -5.24 -12.26 -0.69
CA SER A 105 -4.42 -13.44 -0.98
C SER A 105 -3.01 -13.27 -0.40
N LEU A 106 -2.32 -14.38 -0.24
CA LEU A 106 -0.89 -14.35 0.00
C LEU A 106 -0.20 -13.67 -1.19
N TYR A 107 0.78 -12.84 -0.91
CA TYR A 107 1.51 -12.13 -1.97
C TYR A 107 2.34 -13.11 -2.79
N SER A 108 2.29 -12.94 -4.10
CA SER A 108 3.14 -13.67 -5.06
C SER A 108 3.91 -12.68 -5.91
N PRO A 109 5.25 -12.66 -5.84
CA PRO A 109 6.08 -11.76 -6.66
C PRO A 109 5.85 -11.94 -8.17
N SER A 110 5.46 -13.14 -8.60
CA SER A 110 5.20 -13.47 -10.02
C SER A 110 3.99 -12.74 -10.62
N LEU A 111 3.10 -12.19 -9.79
CA LEU A 111 1.91 -11.48 -10.22
C LEU A 111 2.11 -9.94 -10.32
N ASP A 112 3.36 -9.47 -10.14
CA ASP A 112 3.73 -8.04 -10.25
C ASP A 112 2.82 -7.07 -9.47
N GLY A 113 2.43 -7.44 -8.26
CA GLY A 113 1.56 -6.61 -7.42
C GLY A 113 2.15 -5.22 -7.13
N VAL A 114 3.48 -5.11 -7.05
CA VAL A 114 4.19 -3.83 -6.86
C VAL A 114 4.02 -2.94 -8.08
N GLY A 115 4.28 -3.44 -9.27
CA GLY A 115 4.08 -2.70 -10.52
C GLY A 115 2.62 -2.29 -10.69
N TYR A 116 1.69 -3.16 -10.31
CA TYR A 116 0.26 -2.85 -10.36
C TYR A 116 -0.13 -1.69 -9.44
N VAL A 117 0.30 -1.70 -8.18
CA VAL A 117 -0.03 -0.64 -7.22
C VAL A 117 0.63 0.69 -7.60
N LEU A 118 1.81 0.67 -8.19
CA LEU A 118 2.53 1.87 -8.63
C LEU A 118 2.29 2.26 -10.09
N LYS A 119 1.40 1.60 -10.80
CA LYS A 119 1.10 1.89 -12.20
C LYS A 119 0.81 3.38 -12.43
N GLY A 120 1.57 4.01 -13.34
CA GLY A 120 1.39 5.41 -13.72
C GLY A 120 2.20 6.42 -12.90
N GLY A 121 3.14 5.98 -12.05
CA GLY A 121 3.69 6.84 -11.06
C GLY A 121 5.15 7.25 -11.16
N GLU A 122 5.46 8.41 -11.67
CA GLU A 122 6.41 9.31 -11.03
C GLU A 122 5.60 10.27 -10.17
N ALA A 123 5.52 10.02 -8.88
CA ALA A 123 4.72 10.85 -7.98
C ALA A 123 5.60 11.42 -6.88
N GLU A 124 5.41 12.70 -6.59
CA GLU A 124 5.93 13.28 -5.35
C GLU A 124 5.01 12.90 -4.21
N TYR A 125 5.58 12.41 -3.12
CA TYR A 125 4.86 12.08 -1.90
C TYR A 125 4.97 13.21 -0.89
N ALA A 126 3.86 13.49 -0.20
CA ALA A 126 3.80 14.43 0.90
C ALA A 126 3.26 13.75 2.15
N ARG A 127 3.74 14.16 3.31
CA ARG A 127 3.20 13.68 4.58
C ARG A 127 1.75 14.15 4.73
N ALA A 128 0.86 13.22 5.05
CA ALA A 128 -0.56 13.47 5.26
C ALA A 128 -0.98 12.92 6.63
N GLY A 129 -1.75 13.69 7.40
CA GLY A 129 -2.38 13.24 8.63
C GLY A 129 -1.45 12.68 9.73
N GLY A 130 -0.15 12.86 9.64
CA GLY A 130 0.82 12.48 10.65
C GLY A 130 1.47 11.10 10.51
N ASP A 131 0.80 10.11 9.95
CA ASP A 131 1.25 8.72 10.01
C ASP A 131 1.47 8.05 8.64
N TYR A 132 1.25 8.74 7.54
CA TYR A 132 1.40 8.21 6.19
C TYR A 132 1.74 9.27 5.17
N TYR A 133 2.15 8.85 3.98
CA TYR A 133 2.48 9.70 2.84
C TYR A 133 1.53 9.40 1.68
N GLU A 134 1.16 10.44 0.95
CA GLU A 134 0.32 10.33 -0.24
C GLU A 134 0.92 11.07 -1.42
N THR A 135 0.50 10.71 -2.62
CA THR A 135 0.94 11.38 -3.84
C THR A 135 0.39 12.80 -3.91
N LYS A 136 1.23 13.77 -4.25
CA LYS A 136 0.83 15.17 -4.45
C LYS A 136 0.10 15.39 -5.77
N LYS A 137 0.40 14.60 -6.77
CA LYS A 137 -0.23 14.65 -8.08
C LYS A 137 -1.31 13.60 -8.17
N PHE A 138 -2.54 14.06 -8.18
CA PHE A 138 -3.69 13.27 -8.56
C PHE A 138 -3.77 13.29 -10.08
N GLY A 139 -3.01 12.42 -10.73
CA GLY A 139 -3.07 12.23 -12.17
C GLY A 139 -4.24 11.34 -12.54
N GLY A 140 -5.45 11.86 -12.53
CA GLY A 140 -6.64 11.08 -12.84
C GLY A 140 -7.31 10.45 -11.61
N ASN A 141 -7.70 9.18 -11.70
CA ASN A 141 -8.52 8.49 -10.69
C ASN A 141 -7.72 7.65 -9.68
N CYS A 142 -6.44 7.91 -9.51
CA CYS A 142 -5.55 7.03 -8.75
C CYS A 142 -4.70 7.79 -7.75
N ASP A 143 -4.81 7.40 -6.49
CA ASP A 143 -4.02 7.91 -5.38
C ASP A 143 -3.23 6.77 -4.76
N VAL A 144 -1.94 6.97 -4.52
CA VAL A 144 -1.10 6.02 -3.81
C VAL A 144 -0.73 6.59 -2.44
N MET A 145 -0.91 5.79 -1.41
CA MET A 145 -0.54 6.10 -0.04
C MET A 145 0.43 5.06 0.48
N LEU A 146 1.38 5.51 1.27
CA LEU A 146 2.46 4.70 1.82
C LEU A 146 2.49 4.83 3.34
N SER A 147 2.72 3.73 4.05
CA SER A 147 3.10 3.81 5.45
C SER A 147 4.47 4.51 5.58
N GLU A 148 4.74 5.09 6.74
CA GLU A 148 6.02 5.76 6.99
C GLU A 148 7.21 4.83 6.76
N SER A 149 7.09 3.55 7.12
CA SER A 149 8.13 2.54 6.90
C SER A 149 8.45 2.36 5.42
N VAL A 150 7.44 2.30 4.55
CA VAL A 150 7.62 2.20 3.09
C VAL A 150 8.28 3.45 2.54
N PHE A 151 7.80 4.63 2.95
CA PHE A 151 8.37 5.90 2.49
C PHE A 151 9.86 5.99 2.81
N ARG A 152 10.28 5.60 4.02
CA ARG A 152 11.70 5.57 4.42
C ARG A 152 12.54 4.65 3.54
N VAL A 153 12.01 3.52 3.09
CA VAL A 153 12.70 2.61 2.16
C VAL A 153 12.93 3.31 0.82
N ILE A 154 11.91 3.97 0.28
CA ILE A 154 12.01 4.70 -1.00
C ILE A 154 13.03 5.85 -0.90
N GLU A 155 12.94 6.69 0.14
CA GLU A 155 13.84 7.83 0.35
C GLU A 155 15.29 7.38 0.58
N GLY A 156 15.50 6.34 1.37
CA GLY A 156 16.83 5.76 1.57
C GLY A 156 17.47 5.30 0.27
N ARG A 157 16.72 4.71 -0.65
CA ARG A 157 17.20 4.28 -1.95
C ARG A 157 17.48 5.45 -2.91
N ARG A 158 16.66 6.49 -2.90
CA ARG A 158 16.91 7.72 -3.68
C ARG A 158 18.24 8.36 -3.28
N SER A 159 18.52 8.48 -1.99
CA SER A 159 19.76 9.04 -1.47
C SER A 159 21.01 8.28 -1.92
N ILE A 160 20.95 6.95 -1.94
CA ILE A 160 22.04 6.09 -2.42
C ILE A 160 22.25 6.26 -3.93
N GLY A 161 21.18 6.36 -4.71
CA GLY A 161 21.24 6.59 -6.17
C GLY A 161 21.90 7.93 -6.53
N VAL A 162 21.62 8.99 -5.79
CA VAL A 162 22.22 10.32 -5.98
C VAL A 162 23.71 10.29 -5.64
N ARG A 163 24.12 9.65 -4.55
CA ARG A 163 25.53 9.53 -4.18
C ARG A 163 26.35 8.75 -5.21
N ARG A 164 25.83 7.69 -5.80
CA ARG A 164 26.50 6.92 -6.86
C ARG A 164 26.71 7.74 -8.12
N ARG A 165 25.72 8.54 -8.56
CA ARG A 165 25.85 9.41 -9.74
C ARG A 165 26.85 10.56 -9.54
N GLN A 166 26.97 11.10 -8.34
CA GLN A 166 27.95 12.13 -8.01
C GLN A 166 29.38 11.57 -7.92
N GLY A 167 29.55 10.33 -7.45
CA GLY A 167 30.84 9.65 -7.44
C GLY A 167 31.40 9.34 -8.82
N GLN A 168 30.53 8.98 -9.78
CA GLN A 168 30.95 8.72 -11.17
C GLN A 168 31.34 9.98 -11.95
N ARG A 169 30.74 11.15 -11.65
CA ARG A 169 31.10 12.43 -12.29
C ARG A 169 32.42 13.06 -11.78
N LYS A 170 32.98 12.55 -10.69
CA LYS A 170 34.28 13.00 -10.16
C LYS A 170 35.45 12.11 -10.59
N ALA A 171 35.20 11.04 -11.32
CA ALA A 171 36.19 10.09 -11.80
C ALA A 171 36.46 10.21 -13.34
N GLU A 172 35.82 11.18 -14.01
CA GLU A 172 36.09 11.65 -15.37
C GLU A 172 36.76 13.03 -15.33
#